data_47be7eb3b27940307c02235b5c2eb8e7
#
_entry.id   47be7eb3b27940307c02235b5c2eb8e7
#
_cell.length_a   1.000
_cell.length_b   1.000
_cell.length_c   1.000
_cell.angle_alpha   90.00
_cell.angle_beta   90.00
_cell.angle_gamma   90.00
#
_symmetry.space_group_name_H-M   'P 1'
#
loop_
_entity.id
_entity.type
_entity.pdbx_description
1 polymer ?
#
loop_
_entity_poly.entity_id
_entity_poly.type
_entity_poly.pdbx_seq_one_letter_code
_entity_poly.pdbx_strand_id
1 'polypeptide(L)'
;MSPTTLRRRCPASAVSPGVLLIALLVGLAGCGLTAAPPAPTPADFQGLAGEVVKRGLQIEHIVSGDAGCDDITLKQTAIGLDAYGLDQDRPTRLYFYIFRNRASFERLRQTVDGCATSYATDPETFESIEASPFVVASAGPWAPEFKAALRAAIKEAAGTGD
;
A
#
# COMPACT_ATOMS: atom_id res chain seq x y z
N MET A 1 5.87 -12.82 73.98
CA MET A 1 6.63 -11.98 73.01
C MET A 1 5.68 -11.55 71.93
N SER A 2 5.11 -10.32 72.00
CA SER A 2 4.09 -9.79 71.08
C SER A 2 4.79 -8.80 70.12
N PRO A 3 4.54 -8.87 68.82
CA PRO A 3 5.04 -7.84 67.92
C PRO A 3 4.01 -6.70 67.78
N THR A 4 4.52 -5.50 68.00
CA THR A 4 3.80 -4.22 67.88
C THR A 4 3.59 -3.84 66.44
N THR A 5 2.32 -3.71 66.01
CA THR A 5 1.95 -3.22 64.70
C THR A 5 1.97 -1.68 64.65
N LEU A 6 2.93 -1.11 63.91
CA LEU A 6 2.97 0.32 63.59
C LEU A 6 1.93 0.65 62.47
N ARG A 7 0.81 1.28 62.85
CA ARG A 7 -0.09 1.93 61.90
C ARG A 7 0.55 3.23 61.37
N ARG A 8 0.96 3.26 60.13
CA ARG A 8 1.28 4.50 59.41
C ARG A 8 -0.04 5.19 59.02
N ARG A 9 -0.29 6.35 59.58
CA ARG A 9 -1.34 7.27 59.16
C ARG A 9 -0.85 8.00 57.90
N CYS A 10 -1.55 7.83 56.76
CA CYS A 10 -1.34 8.67 55.61
C CYS A 10 -2.02 10.03 55.85
N PRO A 11 -1.38 11.16 55.58
CA PRO A 11 -2.01 12.47 55.61
C PRO A 11 -2.97 12.59 54.44
N ALA A 12 -4.22 12.97 54.72
CA ALA A 12 -5.22 13.33 53.70
C ALA A 12 -4.81 14.69 53.11
N SER A 13 -4.24 14.66 51.93
CA SER A 13 -3.99 15.89 51.15
C SER A 13 -5.35 16.32 50.55
N ALA A 14 -5.88 17.45 51.03
CA ALA A 14 -7.04 18.09 50.44
C ALA A 14 -6.68 18.60 49.02
N VAL A 15 -7.15 17.90 48.01
CA VAL A 15 -7.03 18.32 46.62
C VAL A 15 -7.99 19.46 46.35
N SER A 16 -7.51 20.65 46.09
CA SER A 16 -8.32 21.83 45.75
C SER A 16 -9.13 21.60 44.49
N PRO A 17 -10.44 21.90 44.44
CA PRO A 17 -11.31 21.66 43.28
C PRO A 17 -10.86 22.35 42.01
N GLY A 18 -10.06 23.43 42.11
CA GLY A 18 -9.49 24.13 40.95
C GLY A 18 -8.45 23.33 40.16
N VAL A 19 -7.68 22.44 40.81
CA VAL A 19 -6.65 21.62 40.15
C VAL A 19 -7.27 20.47 39.33
N LEU A 20 -8.43 19.97 39.78
CA LEU A 20 -9.14 18.90 39.09
C LEU A 20 -9.71 19.36 37.73
N LEU A 21 -10.16 20.63 37.64
CA LEU A 21 -10.74 21.20 36.41
C LEU A 21 -9.70 21.41 35.33
N ILE A 22 -8.48 21.80 35.71
CA ILE A 22 -7.36 22.01 34.75
C ILE A 22 -6.85 20.66 34.21
N ALA A 23 -6.81 19.63 35.05
CA ALA A 23 -6.41 18.29 34.62
C ALA A 23 -7.39 17.67 33.62
N LEU A 24 -8.69 17.98 33.72
CA LEU A 24 -9.72 17.48 32.78
C LEU A 24 -9.64 18.16 31.39
N LEU A 25 -9.22 19.44 31.32
CA LEU A 25 -9.13 20.20 30.06
C LEU A 25 -7.88 19.81 29.23
N VAL A 26 -6.80 19.34 29.87
CA VAL A 26 -5.59 18.89 29.16
C VAL A 26 -5.78 17.48 28.56
N GLY A 27 -6.66 16.65 29.13
CA GLY A 27 -6.97 15.31 28.63
C GLY A 27 -7.77 15.25 27.31
N LEU A 28 -8.42 16.34 26.90
CA LEU A 28 -9.27 16.40 25.71
C LEU A 28 -8.53 16.91 24.45
N ALA A 29 -7.30 17.44 24.59
CA ALA A 29 -6.50 17.91 23.46
C ALA A 29 -5.67 16.80 22.79
N GLY A 30 -5.77 15.55 23.26
CA GLY A 30 -4.98 14.42 22.80
C GLY A 30 -5.60 13.59 21.65
N CYS A 31 -6.67 14.04 20.99
CA CYS A 31 -7.10 13.43 19.72
C CYS A 31 -6.16 13.86 18.60
N GLY A 32 -4.90 13.42 18.68
CA GLY A 32 -3.98 13.50 17.58
C GLY A 32 -4.59 12.82 16.37
N LEU A 33 -4.59 13.53 15.24
CA LEU A 33 -4.82 12.98 13.93
C LEU A 33 -3.77 11.85 13.71
N THR A 34 -4.06 10.66 14.21
CA THR A 34 -3.28 9.48 13.87
C THR A 34 -3.60 9.21 12.40
N ALA A 35 -2.69 9.60 11.52
CA ALA A 35 -2.75 9.17 10.13
C ALA A 35 -2.96 7.64 10.16
N ALA A 36 -3.92 7.15 9.37
CA ALA A 36 -4.13 5.72 9.24
C ALA A 36 -2.78 5.04 8.90
N PRO A 37 -2.44 3.92 9.55
CA PRO A 37 -1.22 3.22 9.20
C PRO A 37 -1.21 2.91 7.69
N PRO A 38 -0.05 2.99 7.03
CA PRO A 38 0.05 2.66 5.61
C PRO A 38 -0.50 1.24 5.37
N ALA A 39 -1.15 1.05 4.22
CA ALA A 39 -1.66 -0.25 3.84
C ALA A 39 -0.51 -1.28 3.85
N PRO A 40 -0.73 -2.51 4.34
CA PRO A 40 0.30 -3.53 4.32
C PRO A 40 0.71 -3.85 2.88
N THR A 41 2.00 -4.00 2.64
CA THR A 41 2.51 -4.46 1.35
C THR A 41 2.11 -5.93 1.15
N PRO A 42 1.47 -6.28 0.03
CA PRO A 42 1.12 -7.67 -0.26
C PRO A 42 2.33 -8.59 -0.19
N ALA A 43 2.17 -9.79 0.39
CA ALA A 43 3.27 -10.73 0.64
C ALA A 43 4.01 -11.15 -0.64
N ASP A 44 3.29 -11.22 -1.77
CA ASP A 44 3.84 -11.68 -3.05
C ASP A 44 4.61 -10.61 -3.83
N PHE A 45 4.61 -9.35 -3.33
CA PHE A 45 5.28 -8.25 -4.03
C PHE A 45 6.79 -8.49 -4.19
N GLN A 46 7.45 -9.04 -3.20
CA GLN A 46 8.91 -9.26 -3.27
C GLN A 46 9.29 -10.23 -4.40
N GLY A 47 8.52 -11.30 -4.58
CA GLY A 47 8.70 -12.24 -5.68
C GLY A 47 8.51 -11.58 -7.04
N LEU A 48 7.42 -10.83 -7.19
CA LEU A 48 7.10 -10.08 -8.39
C LEU A 48 8.18 -9.04 -8.73
N ALA A 49 8.61 -8.23 -7.74
CA ALA A 49 9.67 -7.24 -7.90
C ALA A 49 11.00 -7.90 -8.32
N GLY A 50 11.33 -9.05 -7.75
CA GLY A 50 12.50 -9.83 -8.12
C GLY A 50 12.47 -10.27 -9.59
N GLU A 51 11.34 -10.73 -10.10
CA GLU A 51 11.17 -11.11 -11.51
C GLU A 51 11.26 -9.90 -12.46
N VAL A 52 10.75 -8.74 -12.04
CA VAL A 52 10.87 -7.48 -12.81
C VAL A 52 12.34 -7.08 -12.94
N VAL A 53 13.08 -7.03 -11.83
CA VAL A 53 14.50 -6.66 -11.81
C VAL A 53 15.38 -7.67 -12.57
N LYS A 54 15.12 -8.96 -12.43
CA LYS A 54 15.82 -10.04 -13.14
C LYS A 54 15.76 -9.89 -14.67
N ARG A 55 14.72 -9.23 -15.19
CA ARG A 55 14.54 -8.97 -16.62
C ARG A 55 15.10 -7.63 -17.09
N GLY A 56 15.93 -6.98 -16.27
CA GLY A 56 16.64 -5.75 -16.62
C GLY A 56 15.84 -4.46 -16.41
N LEU A 57 14.68 -4.55 -15.77
CA LEU A 57 13.90 -3.36 -15.38
C LEU A 57 14.38 -2.86 -14.03
N GLN A 58 14.38 -1.55 -13.86
CA GLN A 58 14.66 -0.88 -12.59
C GLN A 58 13.35 -0.37 -12.00
N ILE A 59 13.24 -0.43 -10.67
CA ILE A 59 12.07 0.02 -9.92
C ILE A 59 12.50 0.97 -8.81
N GLU A 60 11.71 2.04 -8.61
CA GLU A 60 11.95 3.05 -7.58
C GLU A 60 10.64 3.65 -7.07
N HIS A 61 10.70 4.50 -6.05
CA HIS A 61 9.54 5.19 -5.48
C HIS A 61 8.35 4.28 -5.15
N ILE A 62 8.64 3.14 -4.51
CA ILE A 62 7.63 2.12 -4.16
C ILE A 62 6.73 2.65 -3.05
N VAL A 63 5.42 2.68 -3.30
CA VAL A 63 4.39 3.16 -2.36
C VAL A 63 3.31 2.10 -2.19
N SER A 64 3.25 1.49 -1.01
CA SER A 64 2.18 0.56 -0.65
C SER A 64 0.84 1.30 -0.49
N GLY A 65 -0.23 0.73 -1.01
CA GLY A 65 -1.57 1.33 -0.96
C GLY A 65 -1.82 2.40 -2.02
N ASP A 66 -0.88 2.62 -2.93
CA ASP A 66 -1.09 3.51 -4.07
C ASP A 66 -1.72 2.72 -5.24
N ALA A 67 -3.00 2.92 -5.43
CA ALA A 67 -3.79 2.32 -6.50
C ALA A 67 -3.96 3.25 -7.72
N GLY A 68 -3.40 4.45 -7.70
CA GLY A 68 -3.64 5.47 -8.73
C GLY A 68 -5.05 6.09 -8.67
N CYS A 69 -5.90 5.66 -7.76
CA CYS A 69 -7.25 6.18 -7.54
C CYS A 69 -7.67 6.05 -6.07
N ASP A 70 -8.85 6.59 -5.74
CA ASP A 70 -9.33 6.61 -4.36
C ASP A 70 -10.13 5.36 -3.93
N ASP A 71 -10.17 4.32 -4.76
CA ASP A 71 -10.85 3.07 -4.40
C ASP A 71 -10.15 2.36 -3.24
N ILE A 72 -10.84 2.32 -2.09
CA ILE A 72 -10.29 1.76 -0.83
C ILE A 72 -10.06 0.24 -0.89
N THR A 73 -10.79 -0.47 -1.77
CA THR A 73 -10.63 -1.91 -1.92
C THR A 73 -9.36 -2.23 -2.70
N LEU A 74 -9.07 -1.47 -3.74
CA LEU A 74 -7.83 -1.59 -4.50
C LEU A 74 -6.61 -1.15 -3.70
N LYS A 75 -6.71 -0.08 -2.91
CA LYS A 75 -5.60 0.39 -2.04
C LYS A 75 -5.04 -0.70 -1.14
N GLN A 76 -5.86 -1.65 -0.71
CA GLN A 76 -5.41 -2.76 0.14
C GLN A 76 -4.52 -3.79 -0.59
N THR A 77 -4.58 -3.82 -1.89
CA THR A 77 -3.88 -4.79 -2.74
C THR A 77 -2.92 -4.15 -3.72
N ALA A 78 -2.84 -2.81 -3.73
CA ALA A 78 -2.09 -2.07 -4.72
C ALA A 78 -0.73 -1.60 -4.22
N ILE A 79 0.21 -1.50 -5.14
CA ILE A 79 1.51 -0.87 -4.97
C ILE A 79 1.77 -0.01 -6.18
N GLY A 80 1.96 1.30 -5.97
CA GLY A 80 2.47 2.21 -6.98
C GLY A 80 3.99 2.24 -6.95
N LEU A 81 4.62 2.22 -8.11
CA LEU A 81 6.08 2.38 -8.25
C LEU A 81 6.44 2.99 -9.59
N ASP A 82 7.63 3.52 -9.69
CA ASP A 82 8.18 3.98 -10.95
C ASP A 82 9.09 2.88 -11.52
N ALA A 83 8.96 2.61 -12.83
CA ALA A 83 9.78 1.61 -13.50
C ALA A 83 10.35 2.14 -14.83
N TYR A 84 11.55 1.70 -15.16
CA TYR A 84 12.26 2.05 -16.39
C TYR A 84 13.31 0.98 -16.74
N GLY A 85 13.96 1.13 -17.88
CA GLY A 85 15.00 0.21 -18.36
C GLY A 85 14.68 -0.37 -19.73
N LEU A 86 15.64 -1.05 -20.34
CA LEU A 86 15.60 -1.48 -21.73
C LEU A 86 15.40 -0.27 -22.66
N ASP A 87 14.33 -0.28 -23.46
CA ASP A 87 13.94 0.81 -24.36
C ASP A 87 13.04 1.87 -23.71
N GLN A 88 12.75 1.75 -22.40
CA GLN A 88 12.01 2.71 -21.58
C GLN A 88 12.98 3.58 -20.78
N ASP A 89 13.50 4.66 -21.40
CA ASP A 89 14.54 5.53 -20.80
C ASP A 89 14.01 6.39 -19.63
N ARG A 90 12.71 6.67 -19.62
CA ARG A 90 12.10 7.52 -18.60
C ARG A 90 11.27 6.69 -17.65
N PRO A 91 11.37 6.95 -16.31
CA PRO A 91 10.50 6.31 -15.36
C PRO A 91 9.02 6.50 -15.71
N THR A 92 8.27 5.44 -15.71
CA THR A 92 6.82 5.45 -15.85
C THR A 92 6.17 4.93 -14.58
N ARG A 93 5.10 5.60 -14.13
CA ARG A 93 4.36 5.18 -12.96
C ARG A 93 3.55 3.95 -13.28
N LEU A 94 3.76 2.87 -12.55
CA LEU A 94 3.02 1.62 -12.64
C LEU A 94 2.22 1.39 -11.37
N TYR A 95 1.03 0.83 -11.51
CA TYR A 95 0.18 0.37 -10.42
C TYR A 95 0.04 -1.15 -10.50
N PHE A 96 0.61 -1.83 -9.51
CA PHE A 96 0.52 -3.28 -9.35
C PHE A 96 -0.62 -3.59 -8.41
N TYR A 97 -1.61 -4.37 -8.89
CA TYR A 97 -2.71 -4.88 -8.09
C TYR A 97 -2.48 -6.36 -7.84
N ILE A 98 -2.27 -6.73 -6.58
CA ILE A 98 -1.90 -8.07 -6.14
C ILE A 98 -3.07 -8.67 -5.36
N PHE A 99 -3.87 -9.48 -6.02
CA PHE A 99 -5.05 -10.07 -5.43
C PHE A 99 -4.70 -11.33 -4.64
N ARG A 100 -5.42 -11.57 -3.54
CA ARG A 100 -5.15 -12.72 -2.66
C ARG A 100 -5.32 -14.06 -3.36
N ASN A 101 -6.25 -14.14 -4.32
CA ASN A 101 -6.60 -15.35 -5.06
C ASN A 101 -7.37 -15.00 -6.33
N ARG A 102 -7.57 -16.03 -7.18
CA ARG A 102 -8.28 -15.90 -8.45
C ARG A 102 -9.70 -15.33 -8.31
N ALA A 103 -10.46 -15.73 -7.29
CA ALA A 103 -11.82 -15.22 -7.09
C ALA A 103 -11.84 -13.72 -6.78
N SER A 104 -10.86 -13.22 -6.02
CA SER A 104 -10.69 -11.78 -5.78
C SER A 104 -10.25 -11.03 -7.04
N PHE A 105 -9.35 -11.62 -7.83
CA PHE A 105 -8.97 -11.10 -9.14
C PHE A 105 -10.18 -10.95 -10.07
N GLU A 106 -10.96 -12.01 -10.28
CA GLU A 106 -12.13 -11.99 -11.17
C GLU A 106 -13.18 -10.97 -10.74
N ARG A 107 -13.40 -10.82 -9.44
CA ARG A 107 -14.37 -9.86 -8.89
C ARG A 107 -13.93 -8.40 -9.04
N LEU A 108 -12.63 -8.11 -8.87
CA LEU A 108 -12.12 -6.73 -8.78
C LEU A 108 -11.44 -6.27 -10.08
N ARG A 109 -11.29 -7.15 -11.07
CA ARG A 109 -10.60 -6.82 -12.32
C ARG A 109 -11.21 -5.59 -13.02
N GLN A 110 -12.52 -5.51 -13.10
CA GLN A 110 -13.21 -4.36 -13.71
C GLN A 110 -13.05 -3.07 -12.90
N THR A 111 -12.86 -3.16 -11.58
CA THR A 111 -12.60 -1.99 -10.74
C THR A 111 -11.25 -1.37 -11.09
N VAL A 112 -10.27 -2.16 -11.51
CA VAL A 112 -8.97 -1.66 -12.01
C VAL A 112 -9.18 -0.81 -13.27
N ASP A 113 -10.01 -1.24 -14.20
CA ASP A 113 -10.31 -0.46 -15.42
C ASP A 113 -11.03 0.85 -15.09
N GLY A 114 -11.96 0.82 -14.13
CA GLY A 114 -12.59 2.04 -13.61
C GLY A 114 -11.58 3.00 -12.95
N CYS A 115 -10.60 2.45 -12.24
CA CYS A 115 -9.51 3.22 -11.63
C CYS A 115 -8.61 3.90 -12.68
N ALA A 116 -8.46 3.30 -13.86
CA ALA A 116 -7.64 3.81 -14.94
C ALA A 116 -7.98 5.24 -15.36
N THR A 117 -9.26 5.63 -15.28
CA THR A 117 -9.71 6.98 -15.61
C THR A 117 -9.08 8.07 -14.74
N SER A 118 -8.49 7.71 -13.59
CA SER A 118 -7.84 8.63 -12.68
C SER A 118 -6.41 8.98 -13.10
N TYR A 119 -5.73 8.10 -13.84
CA TYR A 119 -4.33 8.30 -14.24
C TYR A 119 -4.09 8.24 -15.76
N ALA A 120 -4.99 7.65 -16.54
CA ALA A 120 -4.95 7.65 -17.99
C ALA A 120 -6.00 8.63 -18.53
N THR A 121 -5.59 9.85 -18.85
CA THR A 121 -6.51 10.89 -19.37
C THR A 121 -7.01 10.59 -20.78
N ASP A 122 -6.24 9.83 -21.55
CA ASP A 122 -6.61 9.32 -22.86
C ASP A 122 -6.76 7.79 -22.76
N PRO A 123 -7.97 7.25 -22.98
CA PRO A 123 -8.19 5.81 -22.94
C PRO A 123 -7.34 5.00 -23.91
N GLU A 124 -6.91 5.59 -25.04
CA GLU A 124 -6.06 4.92 -26.01
C GLU A 124 -4.62 4.72 -25.52
N THR A 125 -4.20 5.50 -24.52
CA THR A 125 -2.90 5.36 -23.87
C THR A 125 -2.90 4.44 -22.67
N PHE A 126 -4.06 3.93 -22.25
CA PHE A 126 -4.13 2.98 -21.14
C PHE A 126 -3.46 1.66 -21.52
N GLU A 127 -2.51 1.27 -20.69
CA GLU A 127 -1.80 0.02 -20.83
C GLU A 127 -2.05 -0.89 -19.62
N SER A 128 -2.31 -2.17 -19.88
CA SER A 128 -2.41 -3.16 -18.81
C SER A 128 -1.86 -4.52 -19.22
N ILE A 129 -1.36 -5.25 -18.22
CA ILE A 129 -0.94 -6.65 -18.32
C ILE A 129 -1.58 -7.39 -17.17
N GLU A 130 -2.15 -8.56 -17.46
CA GLU A 130 -2.79 -9.42 -16.46
C GLU A 130 -2.26 -10.85 -16.55
N ALA A 131 -1.99 -11.40 -15.38
CA ALA A 131 -1.82 -12.82 -15.14
C ALA A 131 -2.28 -13.09 -13.71
N SER A 132 -3.43 -13.74 -13.55
CA SER A 132 -4.00 -13.98 -12.22
C SER A 132 -2.99 -14.62 -11.27
N PRO A 133 -2.77 -14.07 -10.06
CA PRO A 133 -3.59 -13.08 -9.37
C PRO A 133 -3.14 -11.62 -9.54
N PHE A 134 -2.35 -11.28 -10.55
CA PHE A 134 -1.75 -9.96 -10.74
C PHE A 134 -2.39 -9.18 -11.88
N VAL A 135 -2.47 -7.85 -11.71
CA VAL A 135 -2.70 -6.87 -12.78
C VAL A 135 -1.66 -5.76 -12.61
N VAL A 136 -1.08 -5.33 -13.71
CA VAL A 136 -0.27 -4.10 -13.77
C VAL A 136 -0.89 -3.17 -14.77
N ALA A 137 -1.07 -1.92 -14.41
CA ALA A 137 -1.68 -0.92 -15.26
C ALA A 137 -1.02 0.44 -15.09
N SER A 138 -1.04 1.27 -16.12
CA SER A 138 -0.67 2.68 -16.07
C SER A 138 -1.13 3.47 -17.29
N ALA A 139 -0.82 4.77 -17.30
CA ALA A 139 -0.81 5.55 -18.52
C ALA A 139 0.39 5.11 -19.38
N GLY A 140 0.12 4.78 -20.63
CA GLY A 140 1.13 4.43 -21.63
C GLY A 140 1.43 5.60 -22.59
N PRO A 141 2.03 5.35 -23.74
CA PRO A 141 2.44 4.03 -24.21
C PRO A 141 3.71 3.51 -23.51
N TRP A 142 3.79 2.20 -23.30
CA TRP A 142 5.02 1.56 -22.86
C TRP A 142 5.88 1.19 -24.07
N ALA A 143 7.19 1.34 -23.91
CA ALA A 143 8.13 0.90 -24.92
C ALA A 143 8.06 -0.63 -25.13
N PRO A 144 8.26 -1.14 -26.37
CA PRO A 144 7.97 -2.54 -26.70
C PRO A 144 8.77 -3.57 -25.91
N GLU A 145 10.09 -3.37 -25.69
CA GLU A 145 10.94 -4.30 -24.96
C GLU A 145 10.60 -4.26 -23.45
N PHE A 146 10.39 -3.07 -22.91
CA PHE A 146 9.92 -2.86 -21.54
C PHE A 146 8.61 -3.61 -21.30
N LYS A 147 7.62 -3.45 -22.17
CA LYS A 147 6.32 -4.11 -22.09
C LYS A 147 6.45 -5.63 -22.16
N ALA A 148 7.31 -6.14 -23.04
CA ALA A 148 7.57 -7.58 -23.16
C ALA A 148 8.22 -8.16 -21.90
N ALA A 149 9.24 -7.48 -21.36
CA ALA A 149 9.92 -7.87 -20.14
C ALA A 149 8.97 -7.85 -18.92
N LEU A 150 8.18 -6.79 -18.80
CA LEU A 150 7.18 -6.67 -17.74
C LEU A 150 6.13 -7.78 -17.81
N ARG A 151 5.64 -8.10 -19.01
CA ARG A 151 4.69 -9.21 -19.23
C ARG A 151 5.28 -10.56 -18.83
N ALA A 152 6.54 -10.82 -19.21
CA ALA A 152 7.23 -12.05 -18.83
C ALA A 152 7.45 -12.14 -17.32
N ALA A 153 7.80 -11.02 -16.66
CA ALA A 153 7.95 -10.97 -15.20
C ALA A 153 6.66 -11.34 -14.47
N ILE A 154 5.54 -10.76 -14.90
CA ILE A 154 4.23 -10.97 -14.27
C ILE A 154 3.74 -12.41 -14.47
N LYS A 155 3.91 -12.97 -15.66
CA LYS A 155 3.56 -14.36 -15.96
C LYS A 155 4.36 -15.35 -15.11
N GLU A 156 5.67 -15.14 -14.99
CA GLU A 156 6.54 -15.96 -14.15
C GLU A 156 6.14 -15.89 -12.68
N ALA A 157 5.95 -14.68 -12.16
CA ALA A 157 5.50 -14.48 -10.78
C ALA A 157 4.13 -15.12 -10.51
N ALA A 158 3.25 -15.16 -11.51
CA ALA A 158 1.95 -15.83 -11.43
C ALA A 158 2.02 -17.35 -11.55
N GLY A 159 3.20 -17.93 -11.83
CA GLY A 159 3.36 -19.35 -12.10
C GLY A 159 2.76 -19.79 -13.45
N THR A 160 2.58 -18.85 -14.39
CA THR A 160 2.07 -19.10 -15.75
C THR A 160 3.14 -18.82 -16.81
N GLY A 161 4.41 -18.73 -16.38
CA GLY A 161 5.57 -18.65 -17.26
C GLY A 161 5.71 -19.92 -18.13
N ASP A 162 6.29 -19.75 -19.32
CA ASP A 162 6.55 -20.83 -20.29
C ASP A 162 7.67 -21.73 -19.81
#